data_55db1ad3de58b28610f4fded913bb01f
#
_entry.id   55db1ad3de58b28610f4fded913bb01f
#
_cell.length_a   1.000
_cell.length_b   1.000
_cell.length_c   1.000
_cell.angle_alpha   90.00
_cell.angle_beta   90.00
_cell.angle_gamma   90.00
#
_symmetry.space_group_name_H-M   'P 1'
#
loop_
_entity.id
_entity.type
_entity.pdbx_description
1 polymer ?
#
loop_
_entity_poly.entity_id
_entity_poly.type
_entity_poly.pdbx_seq_one_letter_code
_entity_poly.pdbx_strand_id
1 'polypeptide(L)'
;FEVFKGEVISLLGPSGCGKTSIIKAILGLVNFEGVIERNGEGIGYMPQKDILFDWMDALDNASLPLILKGKKKERARDVARKMFREFGLEGFEDKKPYQLSGGMRQRLSFIRAILSGRDILLLDEPFGAVDAYTRRHLQLWLSKNLEKLGSTIIMVTHNIEEAIFLSDRIFILSDKPAKVVKEIVVPLKRPRCLDTFGNPTFSKLEKEVMEVIFS
;
A
#
# COMPACT_ATOMS: atom_id res chain seq x y z
N PHE A 1 -13.59 -7.24 11.02
CA PHE A 1 -12.18 -7.39 11.47
C PHE A 1 -11.70 -6.15 12.20
N GLU A 2 -10.69 -6.30 13.03
CA GLU A 2 -10.05 -5.23 13.78
C GLU A 2 -8.59 -5.09 13.37
N VAL A 3 -8.04 -3.86 13.39
CA VAL A 3 -6.66 -3.56 13.03
C VAL A 3 -6.03 -2.73 14.14
N PHE A 4 -4.87 -3.15 14.62
CA PHE A 4 -4.19 -2.49 15.73
C PHE A 4 -3.23 -1.39 15.22
N LYS A 5 -2.96 -0.42 16.08
CA LYS A 5 -2.05 0.69 15.75
C LYS A 5 -0.65 0.17 15.38
N GLY A 6 -0.12 0.62 14.24
CA GLY A 6 1.19 0.22 13.72
C GLY A 6 1.22 -1.16 13.05
N GLU A 7 0.06 -1.83 13.00
CA GLU A 7 -0.09 -3.11 12.31
C GLU A 7 -0.18 -2.92 10.80
N VAL A 8 0.33 -3.88 10.06
CA VAL A 8 0.12 -4.01 8.62
C VAL A 8 -0.75 -5.22 8.38
N ILE A 9 -1.91 -5.02 7.78
CA ILE A 9 -2.77 -6.11 7.36
C ILE A 9 -2.93 -6.13 5.85
N SER A 10 -3.16 -7.33 5.30
CA SER A 10 -3.58 -7.50 3.91
C SER A 10 -4.98 -8.06 3.82
N LEU A 11 -5.78 -7.48 2.92
CA LEU A 11 -7.03 -8.05 2.43
C LEU A 11 -6.70 -8.79 1.13
N LEU A 12 -6.78 -10.11 1.16
CA LEU A 12 -6.46 -10.99 0.05
C LEU A 12 -7.73 -11.71 -0.43
N GLY A 13 -7.93 -11.83 -1.72
CA GLY A 13 -9.09 -12.52 -2.28
C GLY A 13 -9.23 -12.32 -3.78
N PRO A 14 -10.21 -12.99 -4.42
CA PRO A 14 -10.40 -12.93 -5.86
C PRO A 14 -10.64 -11.52 -6.39
N SER A 15 -10.35 -11.31 -7.67
CA SER A 15 -10.66 -10.05 -8.33
C SER A 15 -12.16 -9.80 -8.34
N GLY A 16 -12.56 -8.57 -7.99
CA GLY A 16 -13.97 -8.18 -7.97
C GLY A 16 -14.77 -8.62 -6.73
N CYS A 17 -14.18 -9.31 -5.75
CA CYS A 17 -14.91 -9.70 -4.54
C CYS A 17 -15.33 -8.53 -3.63
N GLY A 18 -14.74 -7.33 -3.80
CA GLY A 18 -15.15 -6.15 -3.02
C GLY A 18 -14.04 -5.50 -2.19
N LYS A 19 -12.77 -5.92 -2.31
CA LYS A 19 -11.63 -5.37 -1.55
C LYS A 19 -11.53 -3.85 -1.62
N THR A 20 -11.56 -3.30 -2.84
CA THR A 20 -11.58 -1.84 -3.08
C THR A 20 -12.84 -1.19 -2.48
N SER A 21 -13.98 -1.89 -2.44
CA SER A 21 -15.19 -1.35 -1.80
C SER A 21 -15.04 -1.22 -0.29
N ILE A 22 -14.33 -2.14 0.36
CA ILE A 22 -13.97 -2.03 1.78
C ILE A 22 -13.13 -0.78 2.03
N ILE A 23 -12.08 -0.56 1.21
CA ILE A 23 -11.27 0.67 1.29
C ILE A 23 -12.13 1.91 1.12
N LYS A 24 -13.01 1.93 0.11
CA LYS A 24 -13.91 3.07 -0.15
C LYS A 24 -14.89 3.32 1.00
N ALA A 25 -15.39 2.26 1.64
CA ALA A 25 -16.23 2.37 2.83
C ALA A 25 -15.46 2.99 4.01
N ILE A 26 -14.22 2.54 4.26
CA ILE A 26 -13.35 3.12 5.29
C ILE A 26 -13.08 4.63 5.03
N LEU A 27 -12.99 5.02 3.76
CA LEU A 27 -12.82 6.42 3.34
C LEU A 27 -14.11 7.24 3.40
N GLY A 28 -15.27 6.59 3.59
CA GLY A 28 -16.58 7.26 3.53
C GLY A 28 -17.00 7.66 2.11
N LEU A 29 -16.47 6.98 1.08
CA LEU A 29 -16.73 7.27 -0.34
C LEU A 29 -17.90 6.48 -0.92
N VAL A 30 -18.41 5.50 -0.18
CA VAL A 30 -19.57 4.67 -0.57
C VAL A 30 -20.45 4.42 0.65
N ASN A 31 -21.73 4.23 0.42
CA ASN A 31 -22.66 3.80 1.46
C ASN A 31 -22.38 2.32 1.81
N PHE A 32 -22.49 1.99 3.09
CA PHE A 32 -22.34 0.63 3.60
C PHE A 32 -23.29 0.41 4.80
N GLU A 33 -23.57 -0.84 5.10
CA GLU A 33 -24.30 -1.23 6.31
C GLU A 33 -23.29 -1.73 7.36
N GLY A 34 -23.49 -1.32 8.62
CA GLY A 34 -22.61 -1.68 9.72
C GLY A 34 -21.90 -0.48 10.34
N VAL A 35 -20.84 -0.76 11.10
CA VAL A 35 -20.08 0.26 11.85
C VAL A 35 -18.60 0.19 11.46
N ILE A 36 -18.01 1.32 11.18
CA ILE A 36 -16.56 1.50 11.02
C ILE A 36 -16.11 2.49 12.08
N GLU A 37 -15.43 1.98 13.09
CA GLU A 37 -14.78 2.80 14.11
C GLU A 37 -13.31 2.99 13.73
N ARG A 38 -12.82 4.21 13.86
CA ARG A 38 -11.43 4.54 13.57
C ARG A 38 -10.88 5.54 14.56
N ASN A 39 -9.67 5.28 15.02
CA ASN A 39 -8.90 6.20 15.84
C ASN A 39 -7.75 6.77 15.00
N GLY A 40 -7.57 8.09 14.99
CA GLY A 40 -6.48 8.76 14.26
C GLY A 40 -6.92 9.98 13.45
N GLU A 41 -5.94 10.86 13.16
CA GLU A 41 -6.21 12.18 12.56
C GLU A 41 -6.24 12.19 11.03
N GLY A 42 -6.30 11.06 10.38
CA GLY A 42 -6.45 11.05 8.93
C GLY A 42 -5.93 9.81 8.22
N ILE A 43 -6.38 9.69 6.99
CA ILE A 43 -6.08 8.54 6.13
C ILE A 43 -5.25 9.02 4.96
N GLY A 44 -4.11 8.37 4.70
CA GLY A 44 -3.41 8.41 3.43
C GLY A 44 -3.97 7.32 2.52
N TYR A 45 -4.22 7.63 1.28
CA TYR A 45 -4.80 6.68 0.34
C TYR A 45 -4.01 6.61 -0.96
N MET A 46 -3.68 5.41 -1.35
CA MET A 46 -3.19 5.07 -2.68
C MET A 46 -4.23 4.24 -3.39
N PRO A 47 -4.94 4.80 -4.37
CA PRO A 47 -5.93 4.07 -5.16
C PRO A 47 -5.26 3.16 -6.19
N GLN A 48 -5.99 2.12 -6.64
CA GLN A 48 -5.55 1.20 -7.68
C GLN A 48 -5.22 1.92 -9.00
N LYS A 49 -6.03 2.93 -9.39
CA LYS A 49 -5.69 3.84 -10.48
C LYS A 49 -4.95 5.04 -9.91
N ASP A 50 -3.85 5.41 -10.56
CA ASP A 50 -3.08 6.60 -10.20
C ASP A 50 -3.94 7.86 -10.38
N ILE A 51 -4.49 8.41 -9.31
CA ILE A 51 -5.22 9.70 -9.34
C ILE A 51 -4.20 10.82 -9.17
N LEU A 52 -3.41 11.08 -10.21
CA LEU A 52 -2.46 12.18 -10.26
C LEU A 52 -3.11 13.42 -10.88
N PHE A 53 -2.61 14.59 -10.52
CA PHE A 53 -3.08 15.86 -11.09
C PHE A 53 -2.28 16.17 -12.37
N ASP A 54 -2.91 16.09 -13.53
CA ASP A 54 -2.27 16.25 -14.84
C ASP A 54 -1.68 17.65 -15.06
N TRP A 55 -2.18 18.67 -14.36
CA TRP A 55 -1.66 20.04 -14.42
C TRP A 55 -0.42 20.26 -13.55
N MET A 56 -0.12 19.37 -12.63
CA MET A 56 1.07 19.39 -11.78
C MET A 56 2.19 18.55 -12.37
N ASP A 57 3.46 18.94 -12.15
CA ASP A 57 4.58 18.05 -12.42
C ASP A 57 4.64 16.89 -11.39
N ALA A 58 5.49 15.91 -11.64
CA ALA A 58 5.59 14.74 -10.80
C ALA A 58 6.04 15.09 -9.37
N LEU A 59 6.98 16.02 -9.23
CA LEU A 59 7.48 16.41 -7.92
C LEU A 59 6.43 17.20 -7.12
N ASP A 60 5.64 18.05 -7.78
CA ASP A 60 4.53 18.77 -7.14
C ASP A 60 3.42 17.80 -6.72
N ASN A 61 3.08 16.79 -7.55
CA ASN A 61 2.17 15.72 -7.19
C ASN A 61 2.62 14.98 -5.91
N ALA A 62 3.90 14.62 -5.83
CA ALA A 62 4.45 13.91 -4.67
C ALA A 62 4.48 14.78 -3.41
N SER A 63 4.85 16.05 -3.54
CA SER A 63 5.06 16.96 -2.42
C SER A 63 3.78 17.60 -1.90
N LEU A 64 2.68 17.51 -2.65
CA LEU A 64 1.40 18.15 -2.33
C LEU A 64 0.90 17.86 -0.90
N PRO A 65 0.90 16.62 -0.39
CA PRO A 65 0.44 16.36 0.96
C PRO A 65 1.21 17.12 2.04
N LEU A 66 2.51 17.33 1.82
CA LEU A 66 3.35 18.10 2.74
C LEU A 66 3.03 19.59 2.70
N ILE A 67 2.73 20.11 1.52
CA ILE A 67 2.31 21.51 1.32
C ILE A 67 0.97 21.75 2.01
N LEU A 68 0.02 20.85 1.84
CA LEU A 68 -1.29 20.91 2.50
C LEU A 68 -1.22 20.84 4.04
N LYS A 69 -0.13 20.26 4.57
CA LYS A 69 0.21 20.30 6.01
C LYS A 69 0.97 21.56 6.43
N GLY A 70 1.07 22.57 5.57
CA GLY A 70 1.71 23.87 5.88
C GLY A 70 3.23 23.89 5.66
N LYS A 71 3.85 22.85 5.08
CA LYS A 71 5.28 22.89 4.76
C LYS A 71 5.52 23.81 3.55
N LYS A 72 6.54 24.68 3.63
CA LYS A 72 6.95 25.52 2.49
C LYS A 72 7.23 24.65 1.25
N LYS A 73 6.83 25.11 0.06
CA LYS A 73 6.89 24.35 -1.20
C LYS A 73 8.29 23.81 -1.48
N GLU A 74 9.33 24.63 -1.33
CA GLU A 74 10.72 24.23 -1.58
C GLU A 74 11.15 23.06 -0.67
N ARG A 75 10.86 23.18 0.63
CA ARG A 75 11.16 22.10 1.60
C ARG A 75 10.36 20.84 1.34
N ALA A 76 9.10 20.95 0.91
CA ALA A 76 8.28 19.82 0.54
C ALA A 76 8.84 19.09 -0.69
N ARG A 77 9.26 19.85 -1.71
CA ARG A 77 9.93 19.32 -2.92
C ARG A 77 11.26 18.62 -2.57
N ASP A 78 12.06 19.18 -1.65
CA ASP A 78 13.33 18.55 -1.23
C ASP A 78 13.10 17.19 -0.55
N VAL A 79 12.06 17.07 0.26
CA VAL A 79 11.67 15.78 0.85
C VAL A 79 11.23 14.80 -0.24
N ALA A 80 10.41 15.25 -1.18
CA ALA A 80 9.93 14.41 -2.28
C ALA A 80 11.08 13.95 -3.20
N ARG A 81 12.09 14.80 -3.49
CA ARG A 81 13.28 14.42 -4.29
C ARG A 81 14.06 13.26 -3.67
N LYS A 82 14.14 13.16 -2.33
CA LYS A 82 14.78 12.01 -1.68
C LYS A 82 14.04 10.72 -2.00
N MET A 83 12.70 10.77 -1.96
CA MET A 83 11.86 9.62 -2.34
C MET A 83 11.98 9.28 -3.82
N PHE A 84 12.10 10.27 -4.71
CA PHE A 84 12.31 10.04 -6.14
C PHE A 84 13.55 9.19 -6.42
N ARG A 85 14.67 9.47 -5.75
CA ARG A 85 15.89 8.66 -5.84
C ARG A 85 15.68 7.24 -5.35
N GLU A 86 15.05 7.07 -4.19
CA GLU A 86 14.80 5.75 -3.60
C GLU A 86 13.81 4.91 -4.44
N PHE A 87 12.92 5.58 -5.17
CA PHE A 87 11.88 4.94 -5.99
C PHE A 87 12.22 4.89 -7.49
N GLY A 88 13.44 5.26 -7.89
CA GLY A 88 13.89 5.23 -9.28
C GLY A 88 13.08 6.15 -10.19
N LEU A 89 12.76 7.35 -9.70
CA LEU A 89 12.11 8.43 -10.44
C LEU A 89 13.01 9.66 -10.62
N GLU A 90 14.29 9.54 -10.28
CA GLU A 90 15.28 10.61 -10.49
C GLU A 90 15.35 10.99 -11.97
N GLY A 91 15.36 12.31 -12.25
CA GLY A 91 15.30 12.87 -13.59
C GLY A 91 13.90 13.00 -14.20
N PHE A 92 12.85 12.62 -13.47
CA PHE A 92 11.47 12.75 -13.92
C PHE A 92 10.66 13.78 -13.11
N GLU A 93 11.34 14.61 -12.32
CA GLU A 93 10.74 15.55 -11.39
C GLU A 93 9.78 16.53 -12.05
N ASP A 94 10.19 17.06 -13.23
CA ASP A 94 9.45 18.09 -13.96
C ASP A 94 8.50 17.50 -15.04
N LYS A 95 8.40 16.16 -15.12
CA LYS A 95 7.50 15.50 -16.07
C LYS A 95 6.06 15.55 -15.59
N LYS A 96 5.13 15.71 -16.54
CA LYS A 96 3.69 15.59 -16.26
C LYS A 96 3.27 14.12 -16.19
N PRO A 97 2.19 13.77 -15.47
CA PRO A 97 1.72 12.39 -15.36
C PRO A 97 1.58 11.64 -16.70
N TYR A 98 1.07 12.31 -17.74
CA TYR A 98 0.93 11.71 -19.08
C TYR A 98 2.26 11.42 -19.80
N GLN A 99 3.37 11.96 -19.33
CA GLN A 99 4.73 11.69 -19.83
C GLN A 99 5.41 10.52 -19.11
N LEU A 100 4.79 9.97 -18.08
CA LEU A 100 5.29 8.87 -17.26
C LEU A 100 4.70 7.53 -17.70
N SER A 101 5.47 6.45 -17.58
CA SER A 101 4.92 5.10 -17.73
C SER A 101 3.92 4.76 -16.62
N GLY A 102 3.08 3.74 -16.82
CA GLY A 102 2.12 3.29 -15.79
C GLY A 102 2.79 2.93 -14.47
N GLY A 103 3.90 2.20 -14.52
CA GLY A 103 4.68 1.86 -13.32
C GLY A 103 5.32 3.09 -12.64
N MET A 104 5.73 4.11 -13.41
CA MET A 104 6.24 5.35 -12.84
C MET A 104 5.12 6.14 -12.14
N ARG A 105 3.94 6.23 -12.76
CA ARG A 105 2.76 6.87 -12.13
C ARG A 105 2.35 6.14 -10.86
N GLN A 106 2.39 4.81 -10.85
CA GLN A 106 2.08 4.03 -9.65
C GLN A 106 3.07 4.31 -8.51
N ARG A 107 4.38 4.34 -8.81
CA ARG A 107 5.42 4.71 -7.83
C ARG A 107 5.23 6.13 -7.30
N LEU A 108 4.87 7.07 -8.18
CA LEU A 108 4.58 8.45 -7.79
C LEU A 108 3.37 8.54 -6.86
N SER A 109 2.29 7.80 -7.16
CA SER A 109 1.10 7.71 -6.31
C SER A 109 1.44 7.12 -4.93
N PHE A 110 2.32 6.11 -4.90
CA PHE A 110 2.79 5.51 -3.65
C PHE A 110 3.60 6.51 -2.81
N ILE A 111 4.56 7.23 -3.41
CA ILE A 111 5.31 8.31 -2.73
C ILE A 111 4.35 9.34 -2.14
N ARG A 112 3.34 9.78 -2.89
CA ARG A 112 2.35 10.75 -2.43
C ARG A 112 1.57 10.23 -1.22
N ALA A 113 1.17 8.96 -1.23
CA ALA A 113 0.48 8.34 -0.09
C ALA A 113 1.38 8.30 1.16
N ILE A 114 2.64 7.90 1.02
CA ILE A 114 3.62 7.87 2.13
C ILE A 114 3.87 9.29 2.67
N LEU A 115 4.11 10.26 1.80
CA LEU A 115 4.38 11.65 2.21
C LEU A 115 3.15 12.34 2.82
N SER A 116 1.96 11.72 2.71
CA SER A 116 0.81 12.18 3.48
C SER A 116 1.07 12.07 4.99
N GLY A 117 1.95 11.15 5.44
CA GLY A 117 2.34 10.97 6.84
C GLY A 117 1.13 10.88 7.74
N ARG A 118 0.12 10.09 7.37
CA ARG A 118 -1.11 9.87 8.13
C ARG A 118 -0.98 8.63 9.01
N ASP A 119 -1.77 8.58 10.06
CA ASP A 119 -1.77 7.46 11.02
C ASP A 119 -2.24 6.16 10.37
N ILE A 120 -3.10 6.25 9.36
CA ILE A 120 -3.62 5.12 8.61
C ILE A 120 -3.26 5.31 7.13
N LEU A 121 -2.69 4.27 6.51
CA LEU A 121 -2.44 4.19 5.08
C LEU A 121 -3.27 3.07 4.48
N LEU A 122 -4.09 3.41 3.49
CA LEU A 122 -4.84 2.45 2.68
C LEU A 122 -4.15 2.32 1.32
N LEU A 123 -3.71 1.13 0.98
CA LEU A 123 -2.97 0.83 -0.24
C LEU A 123 -3.77 -0.17 -1.08
N ASP A 124 -4.28 0.27 -2.22
CA ASP A 124 -5.07 -0.57 -3.12
C ASP A 124 -4.21 -1.04 -4.30
N GLU A 125 -3.78 -2.30 -4.26
CA GLU A 125 -2.88 -2.95 -5.21
C GLU A 125 -1.60 -2.13 -5.50
N PRO A 126 -0.80 -1.79 -4.46
CA PRO A 126 0.27 -0.80 -4.59
C PRO A 126 1.38 -1.17 -5.56
N PHE A 127 1.50 -2.44 -5.94
CA PHE A 127 2.56 -2.93 -6.81
C PHE A 127 2.03 -3.58 -8.10
N GLY A 128 0.75 -3.42 -8.42
CA GLY A 128 0.10 -4.11 -9.54
C GLY A 128 0.64 -3.77 -10.92
N ALA A 129 1.02 -2.50 -11.16
CA ALA A 129 1.47 -2.02 -12.49
C ALA A 129 2.99 -1.89 -12.63
N VAL A 130 3.78 -2.37 -11.65
CA VAL A 130 5.25 -2.35 -11.72
C VAL A 130 5.81 -3.72 -12.11
N ASP A 131 6.95 -3.71 -12.82
CA ASP A 131 7.69 -4.92 -13.16
C ASP A 131 8.20 -5.67 -11.92
N ALA A 132 8.56 -6.94 -12.07
CA ALA A 132 8.93 -7.81 -10.97
C ALA A 132 10.15 -7.30 -10.17
N TYR A 133 11.17 -6.74 -10.85
CA TYR A 133 12.37 -6.22 -10.17
C TYR A 133 12.03 -4.99 -9.33
N THR A 134 11.37 -4.02 -9.94
CA THR A 134 10.91 -2.79 -9.25
C THR A 134 9.96 -3.12 -8.10
N ARG A 135 9.02 -4.05 -8.30
CA ARG A 135 8.11 -4.54 -7.26
C ARG A 135 8.89 -5.05 -6.06
N ARG A 136 9.86 -5.92 -6.27
CA ARG A 136 10.69 -6.48 -5.19
C ARG A 136 11.45 -5.39 -4.44
N HIS A 137 12.03 -4.44 -5.17
CA HIS A 137 12.72 -3.30 -4.56
C HIS A 137 11.80 -2.46 -3.66
N LEU A 138 10.58 -2.15 -4.13
CA LEU A 138 9.60 -1.38 -3.36
C LEU A 138 9.07 -2.13 -2.14
N GLN A 139 8.87 -3.44 -2.25
CA GLN A 139 8.48 -4.29 -1.11
C GLN A 139 9.56 -4.30 -0.02
N LEU A 140 10.83 -4.46 -0.40
CA LEU A 140 11.96 -4.39 0.52
C LEU A 140 12.07 -3.01 1.16
N TRP A 141 11.91 -1.94 0.36
CA TRP A 141 11.91 -0.58 0.88
C TRP A 141 10.80 -0.37 1.90
N LEU A 142 9.57 -0.78 1.59
CA LEU A 142 8.44 -0.65 2.50
C LEU A 142 8.70 -1.45 3.80
N SER A 143 9.07 -2.72 3.70
CA SER A 143 9.39 -3.57 4.85
C SER A 143 10.42 -2.93 5.78
N LYS A 144 11.50 -2.37 5.21
CA LYS A 144 12.58 -1.71 5.97
C LYS A 144 12.13 -0.41 6.66
N ASN A 145 11.14 0.27 6.12
CA ASN A 145 10.72 1.58 6.59
C ASN A 145 9.39 1.56 7.37
N LEU A 146 8.74 0.42 7.54
CA LEU A 146 7.44 0.31 8.23
C LEU A 146 7.47 0.95 9.63
N GLU A 147 8.49 0.65 10.43
CA GLU A 147 8.63 1.19 11.78
C GLU A 147 8.80 2.71 11.79
N LYS A 148 9.58 3.25 10.83
CA LYS A 148 9.80 4.70 10.70
C LYS A 148 8.55 5.43 10.23
N LEU A 149 7.73 4.79 9.41
CA LEU A 149 6.46 5.35 8.96
C LEU A 149 5.48 5.46 10.13
N GLY A 150 5.50 4.51 11.06
CA GLY A 150 4.64 4.50 12.26
C GLY A 150 3.15 4.42 11.94
N SER A 151 2.78 4.20 10.67
CA SER A 151 1.41 4.15 10.22
C SER A 151 0.84 2.74 10.34
N THR A 152 -0.43 2.65 10.64
CA THR A 152 -1.23 1.43 10.46
C THR A 152 -1.53 1.27 8.97
N ILE A 153 -1.28 0.11 8.39
CA ILE A 153 -1.43 -0.09 6.93
C ILE A 153 -2.48 -1.16 6.65
N ILE A 154 -3.46 -0.82 5.84
CA ILE A 154 -4.39 -1.77 5.25
C ILE A 154 -4.08 -1.86 3.76
N MET A 155 -3.57 -3.00 3.34
CA MET A 155 -3.20 -3.24 1.96
C MET A 155 -4.19 -4.20 1.31
N VAL A 156 -4.65 -3.86 0.11
CA VAL A 156 -5.39 -4.77 -0.76
C VAL A 156 -4.42 -5.32 -1.79
N THR A 157 -4.37 -6.62 -1.92
CA THR A 157 -3.58 -7.28 -2.95
C THR A 157 -4.25 -8.60 -3.37
N HIS A 158 -3.93 -9.07 -4.56
CA HIS A 158 -4.24 -10.43 -5.03
C HIS A 158 -2.99 -11.32 -5.05
N ASN A 159 -1.83 -10.78 -4.64
CA ASN A 159 -0.54 -11.49 -4.62
C ASN A 159 -0.26 -12.05 -3.22
N ILE A 160 -0.16 -13.37 -3.13
CA ILE A 160 0.06 -14.10 -1.88
C ILE A 160 1.41 -13.76 -1.26
N GLU A 161 2.48 -13.72 -2.07
CA GLU A 161 3.82 -13.39 -1.59
C GLU A 161 3.86 -11.98 -0.98
N GLU A 162 3.20 -11.00 -1.60
CA GLU A 162 3.11 -9.64 -1.07
C GLU A 162 2.43 -9.61 0.29
N ALA A 163 1.28 -10.29 0.40
CA ALA A 163 0.55 -10.36 1.64
C ALA A 163 1.39 -10.97 2.77
N ILE A 164 2.06 -12.09 2.51
CA ILE A 164 2.93 -12.74 3.50
C ILE A 164 4.15 -11.88 3.81
N PHE A 165 4.77 -11.27 2.78
CA PHE A 165 6.02 -10.52 2.95
C PHE A 165 5.83 -9.21 3.71
N LEU A 166 4.68 -8.55 3.63
CA LEU A 166 4.50 -7.22 4.20
C LEU A 166 3.63 -7.20 5.45
N SER A 167 2.69 -8.15 5.62
CA SER A 167 1.65 -8.04 6.64
C SER A 167 1.97 -8.81 7.92
N ASP A 168 1.40 -8.36 9.02
CA ASP A 168 1.38 -9.11 10.29
C ASP A 168 0.22 -10.10 10.30
N ARG A 169 -0.89 -9.72 9.65
CA ARG A 169 -2.07 -10.58 9.49
C ARG A 169 -2.64 -10.44 8.09
N ILE A 170 -3.20 -11.54 7.59
CA ILE A 170 -3.84 -11.63 6.28
C ILE A 170 -5.29 -12.03 6.51
N PHE A 171 -6.22 -11.24 5.99
CA PHE A 171 -7.64 -11.58 5.95
C PHE A 171 -7.98 -12.07 4.55
N ILE A 172 -8.33 -13.34 4.45
CA ILE A 172 -8.74 -13.96 3.18
C ILE A 172 -10.24 -13.75 3.02
N LEU A 173 -10.60 -13.19 1.88
CA LEU A 173 -12.00 -12.90 1.53
C LEU A 173 -12.53 -13.93 0.53
N SER A 174 -13.78 -14.34 0.72
CA SER A 174 -14.51 -15.16 -0.24
C SER A 174 -14.85 -14.40 -1.52
N ASP A 175 -15.40 -15.11 -2.48
CA ASP A 175 -16.15 -14.52 -3.60
C ASP A 175 -17.38 -13.75 -3.11
N LYS A 176 -18.08 -13.08 -4.04
CA LYS A 176 -19.27 -12.27 -3.74
C LYS A 176 -20.41 -13.12 -3.14
N PRO A 177 -21.03 -12.64 -2.07
CA PRO A 177 -20.69 -11.46 -1.27
C PRO A 177 -19.46 -11.73 -0.41
N ALA A 178 -18.47 -10.80 -0.44
CA ALA A 178 -17.22 -10.96 0.27
C ALA A 178 -17.45 -11.10 1.79
N LYS A 179 -16.91 -12.18 2.35
CA LYS A 179 -16.84 -12.43 3.79
C LYS A 179 -15.41 -12.77 4.15
N VAL A 180 -14.98 -12.45 5.34
CA VAL A 180 -13.70 -12.96 5.87
C VAL A 180 -13.84 -14.45 6.08
N VAL A 181 -13.15 -15.25 5.27
CA VAL A 181 -13.14 -16.71 5.34
C VAL A 181 -12.14 -17.18 6.38
N LYS A 182 -10.97 -16.57 6.40
CA LYS A 182 -9.90 -16.92 7.33
C LYS A 182 -9.01 -15.71 7.62
N GLU A 183 -8.52 -15.67 8.84
CA GLU A 183 -7.47 -14.82 9.30
C GLU A 183 -6.21 -15.67 9.49
N ILE A 184 -5.09 -15.21 8.95
CA ILE A 184 -3.79 -15.86 9.08
C ILE A 184 -2.81 -14.86 9.72
N VAL A 185 -2.22 -15.26 10.85
CA VAL A 185 -1.14 -14.51 11.49
C VAL A 185 0.18 -14.86 10.82
N VAL A 186 1.00 -13.87 10.51
CA VAL A 186 2.30 -14.05 9.87
C VAL A 186 3.42 -13.94 10.92
N PRO A 187 3.96 -15.04 11.46
CA PRO A 187 4.92 -15.04 12.55
C PRO A 187 6.36 -14.77 12.07
N LEU A 188 6.51 -13.96 11.03
CA LEU A 188 7.80 -13.57 10.48
C LEU A 188 8.19 -12.19 11.02
N LYS A 189 9.36 -12.11 11.67
CA LYS A 189 9.86 -10.86 12.26
C LYS A 189 10.10 -9.78 11.21
N ARG A 190 9.92 -8.52 11.59
CA ARG A 190 10.30 -7.33 10.82
C ARG A 190 11.69 -6.81 11.23
N PRO A 191 12.40 -6.11 10.34
CA PRO A 191 12.13 -5.94 8.92
C PRO A 191 12.41 -7.24 8.15
N ARG A 192 11.57 -7.54 7.15
CA ARG A 192 11.75 -8.71 6.29
C ARG A 192 12.68 -8.36 5.13
N CYS A 193 13.54 -9.29 4.74
CA CYS A 193 14.57 -9.13 3.71
C CYS A 193 14.46 -10.25 2.65
N LEU A 194 15.38 -10.28 1.69
CA LEU A 194 15.37 -11.30 0.63
C LEU A 194 15.38 -12.74 1.17
N ASP A 195 16.14 -12.99 2.25
CA ASP A 195 16.24 -14.33 2.85
C ASP A 195 14.90 -14.81 3.42
N THR A 196 13.96 -13.90 3.68
CA THR A 196 12.61 -14.25 4.15
C THR A 196 11.87 -15.15 3.16
N PHE A 197 12.11 -14.99 1.84
CA PHE A 197 11.47 -15.83 0.82
C PHE A 197 11.96 -17.28 0.83
N GLY A 198 13.19 -17.51 1.31
CA GLY A 198 13.75 -18.86 1.52
C GLY A 198 13.39 -19.49 2.88
N ASN A 199 12.63 -18.79 3.73
CA ASN A 199 12.28 -19.30 5.04
C ASN A 199 11.19 -20.38 4.94
N PRO A 200 11.37 -21.56 5.58
CA PRO A 200 10.35 -22.63 5.57
C PRO A 200 8.97 -22.16 6.07
N THR A 201 8.91 -21.21 7.01
CA THR A 201 7.66 -20.64 7.48
C THR A 201 6.94 -19.84 6.38
N PHE A 202 7.68 -19.16 5.50
CA PHE A 202 7.11 -18.44 4.36
C PHE A 202 6.41 -19.41 3.40
N SER A 203 7.09 -20.48 3.00
CA SER A 203 6.51 -21.50 2.10
C SER A 203 5.33 -22.23 2.73
N LYS A 204 5.36 -22.47 4.05
CA LYS A 204 4.23 -23.06 4.77
C LYS A 204 3.00 -22.14 4.75
N LEU A 205 3.19 -20.83 4.99
CA LEU A 205 2.12 -19.85 4.93
C LEU A 205 1.56 -19.71 3.52
N GLU A 206 2.42 -19.73 2.50
CA GLU A 206 2.00 -19.67 1.10
C GLU A 206 1.08 -20.84 0.75
N LYS A 207 1.47 -22.05 1.16
CA LYS A 207 0.64 -23.24 0.98
C LYS A 207 -0.70 -23.13 1.72
N GLU A 208 -0.68 -22.69 2.99
CA GLU A 208 -1.88 -22.50 3.80
C GLU A 208 -2.85 -21.49 3.18
N VAL A 209 -2.32 -20.35 2.68
CA VAL A 209 -3.13 -19.34 1.98
C VAL A 209 -3.73 -19.91 0.70
N MET A 210 -2.94 -20.64 -0.10
CA MET A 210 -3.42 -21.28 -1.33
C MET A 210 -4.53 -22.28 -1.05
N GLU A 211 -4.38 -23.15 -0.03
CA GLU A 211 -5.41 -24.12 0.35
C GLU A 211 -6.74 -23.44 0.68
N VAL A 212 -6.72 -22.27 1.33
CA VAL A 212 -7.95 -21.53 1.66
C VAL A 212 -8.58 -20.84 0.43
N ILE A 213 -7.74 -20.35 -0.51
CA ILE A 213 -8.25 -19.64 -1.69
C ILE A 213 -8.86 -20.61 -2.71
N PHE A 214 -8.35 -21.85 -2.79
CA PHE A 214 -8.74 -22.83 -3.80
C PHE A 214 -9.63 -23.95 -3.23
N SER A 215 -10.01 -23.89 -1.96
CA SER A 215 -11.04 -24.77 -1.35
C SER A 215 -12.44 -24.24 -1.63
#